data_8c76157d2db9978719519da3e4e33a92
#
_entry.id   8c76157d2db9978719519da3e4e33a92
#
_cell.length_a   1.000
_cell.length_b   1.000
_cell.length_c   1.000
_cell.angle_alpha   90.00
_cell.angle_beta   90.00
_cell.angle_gamma   90.00
#
_symmetry.space_group_name_H-M   'P 1'
#
loop_
_entity.id
_entity.type
_entity.pdbx_description
1 polymer ?
#
loop_
_entity_poly.entity_id
_entity_poly.type
_entity_poly.pdbx_seq_one_letter_code
_entity_poly.pdbx_strand_id
1 'polypeptide(L)'
;MKVGYSPKGKYESAPVAASIVEEALKVLEGRWKMVILFHLFCNGTMRFSELERGIVGVTQKMLIQQLRDLEHHGVIIRTVYPEVPPKVEYSLTPLGKELCPVLEGLLVWAEKRQQAIETQKKDVKAKKTA
;
A
#
# COMPACT_ATOMS: atom_id res chain seq x y z
N MET A 1 -15.97 1.48 27.33
CA MET A 1 -15.24 0.21 27.46
C MET A 1 -13.87 0.33 26.84
N LYS A 2 -12.83 0.01 27.58
CA LYS A 2 -11.47 0.03 27.03
C LYS A 2 -11.29 -1.18 26.10
N VAL A 3 -10.75 -0.93 24.90
CA VAL A 3 -10.53 -1.99 23.90
C VAL A 3 -9.28 -2.82 24.20
N GLY A 4 -8.57 -2.52 25.27
CA GLY A 4 -7.42 -3.32 25.70
C GLY A 4 -6.12 -3.07 24.95
N TYR A 5 -6.11 -2.26 23.90
CA TYR A 5 -4.89 -1.89 23.22
C TYR A 5 -4.23 -0.70 23.91
N SER A 6 -2.96 -0.85 24.19
CA SER A 6 -2.13 0.24 24.70
C SER A 6 -0.85 0.31 23.89
N PRO A 7 -0.50 1.48 23.36
CA PRO A 7 0.79 1.64 22.69
C PRO A 7 1.93 1.28 23.63
N LYS A 8 2.92 0.55 23.14
CA LYS A 8 4.01 0.03 23.95
C LYS A 8 5.21 0.97 23.99
N GLY A 9 5.91 0.97 25.12
CA GLY A 9 7.18 1.69 25.31
C GLY A 9 7.01 3.19 25.17
N LYS A 10 7.81 3.81 24.29
CA LYS A 10 7.76 5.26 24.06
C LYS A 10 6.48 5.76 23.41
N TYR A 11 5.60 4.85 22.99
CA TYR A 11 4.33 5.19 22.33
C TYR A 11 3.15 5.06 23.32
N GLU A 12 3.35 5.44 24.56
CA GLU A 12 2.35 5.24 25.62
C GLU A 12 1.10 6.11 25.48
N SER A 13 1.18 7.23 24.77
CA SER A 13 0.01 8.07 24.57
C SER A 13 -0.63 7.86 23.20
N ALA A 14 -1.96 7.87 23.17
CA ALA A 14 -2.71 7.74 21.93
C ALA A 14 -2.38 8.84 20.91
N PRO A 15 -2.25 10.13 21.30
CA PRO A 15 -1.87 11.16 20.32
C PRO A 15 -0.51 10.93 19.67
N VAL A 16 0.47 10.43 20.41
CA VAL A 16 1.81 10.15 19.88
C VAL A 16 1.74 8.99 18.90
N ALA A 17 1.06 7.91 19.27
CA ALA A 17 0.91 6.75 18.37
C ALA A 17 0.19 7.12 17.08
N ALA A 18 -0.89 7.88 17.18
CA ALA A 18 -1.64 8.35 16.00
C ALA A 18 -0.77 9.21 15.09
N SER A 19 0.00 10.12 15.64
CA SER A 19 0.91 10.98 14.88
C SER A 19 1.93 10.19 14.08
N ILE A 20 2.50 9.15 14.68
CA ILE A 20 3.49 8.29 14.02
C ILE A 20 2.84 7.54 12.86
N VAL A 21 1.65 6.99 13.05
CA VAL A 21 0.93 6.28 11.99
C VAL A 21 0.54 7.24 10.87
N GLU A 22 0.07 8.45 11.19
CA GLU A 22 -0.27 9.46 10.19
C GLU A 22 0.94 9.85 9.33
N GLU A 23 2.11 10.01 9.93
CA GLU A 23 3.34 10.26 9.18
C GLU A 23 3.72 9.07 8.28
N ALA A 24 3.58 7.86 8.79
CA ALA A 24 3.84 6.65 7.99
C ALA A 24 2.90 6.55 6.79
N LEU A 25 1.63 6.90 6.97
CA LEU A 25 0.64 6.87 5.88
C LEU A 25 0.98 7.84 4.75
N LYS A 26 1.69 8.92 5.02
CA LYS A 26 2.14 9.86 3.97
C LYS A 26 3.04 9.19 2.94
N VAL A 27 3.78 8.17 3.32
CA VAL A 27 4.62 7.39 2.40
C VAL A 27 3.76 6.73 1.31
N LEU A 28 2.53 6.37 1.65
CA LEU A 28 1.60 5.68 0.77
C LEU A 28 0.64 6.63 0.05
N GLU A 29 0.66 7.91 0.36
CA GLU A 29 -0.18 8.90 -0.29
C GLU A 29 0.24 9.11 -1.74
N GLY A 30 -0.75 9.18 -2.61
CA GLY A 30 -0.55 9.40 -4.04
C GLY A 30 -1.20 8.30 -4.85
N ARG A 31 -1.80 8.71 -5.94
CA ARG A 31 -2.41 7.78 -6.88
C ARG A 31 -1.34 6.84 -7.44
N TRP A 32 -1.66 5.59 -7.57
CA TRP A 32 -0.82 4.54 -8.15
C TRP A 32 0.20 3.89 -7.21
N LYS A 33 0.55 4.49 -6.07
CA LYS A 33 1.54 3.90 -5.15
C LYS A 33 1.10 2.54 -4.63
N MET A 34 -0.16 2.40 -4.24
CA MET A 34 -0.69 1.16 -3.71
C MET A 34 -0.63 0.04 -4.75
N VAL A 35 -1.04 0.32 -5.99
CA VAL A 35 -1.00 -0.69 -7.05
C VAL A 35 0.44 -1.05 -7.42
N ILE A 36 1.36 -0.09 -7.41
CA ILE A 36 2.79 -0.36 -7.63
C ILE A 36 3.32 -1.33 -6.57
N LEU A 37 3.03 -1.06 -5.30
CA LEU A 37 3.50 -1.89 -4.20
C LEU A 37 2.94 -3.30 -4.28
N PHE A 38 1.65 -3.45 -4.58
CA PHE A 38 1.05 -4.78 -4.73
C PHE A 38 1.64 -5.55 -5.91
N HIS A 39 1.94 -4.88 -7.02
CA HIS A 39 2.66 -5.54 -8.12
C HIS A 39 4.01 -6.06 -7.67
N LEU A 40 4.77 -5.28 -6.91
CA LEU A 40 6.08 -5.71 -6.41
C LEU A 40 5.97 -6.79 -5.34
N PHE A 41 4.94 -6.76 -4.50
CA PHE A 41 4.69 -7.85 -3.53
C PHE A 41 4.43 -9.16 -4.24
N CYS A 42 3.62 -9.14 -5.30
CA CYS A 42 3.23 -10.36 -6.01
C CYS A 42 4.31 -10.90 -6.92
N ASN A 43 5.07 -10.03 -7.58
CA ASN A 43 5.98 -10.41 -8.65
C ASN A 43 7.46 -10.30 -8.29
N GLY A 44 7.79 -9.69 -7.15
CA GLY A 44 9.16 -9.43 -6.77
C GLY A 44 9.76 -8.30 -7.59
N THR A 45 10.91 -8.54 -8.21
CA THR A 45 11.58 -7.56 -9.05
C THR A 45 10.85 -7.39 -10.38
N MET A 46 10.58 -6.13 -10.76
CA MET A 46 9.92 -5.82 -12.03
C MET A 46 10.68 -4.74 -12.80
N ARG A 47 10.70 -4.86 -14.11
CA ARG A 47 11.21 -3.81 -14.99
C ARG A 47 10.21 -2.67 -15.09
N PHE A 48 10.71 -1.47 -15.38
CA PHE A 48 9.86 -0.31 -15.63
C PHE A 48 8.77 -0.62 -16.67
N SER A 49 9.17 -1.23 -17.78
CA SER A 49 8.23 -1.59 -18.86
C SER A 49 7.15 -2.57 -18.42
N GLU A 50 7.49 -3.48 -17.51
CA GLU A 50 6.52 -4.44 -16.97
C GLU A 50 5.48 -3.75 -16.06
N LEU A 51 5.95 -2.83 -15.23
CA LEU A 51 5.05 -2.01 -14.40
C LEU A 51 4.14 -1.15 -15.26
N GLU A 52 4.68 -0.50 -16.28
CA GLU A 52 3.92 0.34 -17.19
C GLU A 52 2.80 -0.45 -17.88
N ARG A 53 3.11 -1.65 -18.36
CA ARG A 53 2.12 -2.51 -19.01
C ARG A 53 1.10 -3.09 -18.04
N GLY A 54 1.54 -3.37 -16.81
CA GLY A 54 0.68 -3.99 -15.81
C GLY A 54 -0.29 -3.04 -15.13
N ILE A 55 -0.05 -1.74 -15.17
CA ILE A 55 -0.87 -0.75 -14.50
C ILE A 55 -1.68 0.03 -15.52
N VAL A 56 -2.95 -0.33 -15.64
CA VAL A 56 -3.85 0.27 -16.63
C VAL A 56 -4.12 1.74 -16.28
N GLY A 57 -3.94 2.61 -17.27
CA GLY A 57 -4.25 4.02 -17.14
C GLY A 57 -3.13 4.91 -16.62
N VAL A 58 -2.02 4.32 -16.19
CA VAL A 58 -0.87 5.12 -15.74
C VAL A 58 -0.09 5.65 -16.94
N THR A 59 0.29 6.93 -16.89
CA THR A 59 1.21 7.48 -17.88
C THR A 59 2.64 7.25 -17.44
N GLN A 60 3.57 7.26 -18.38
CA GLN A 60 4.99 7.12 -18.08
C GLN A 60 5.45 8.17 -17.06
N LYS A 61 5.03 9.41 -17.24
CA LYS A 61 5.35 10.50 -16.34
C LYS A 61 4.87 10.26 -14.91
N MET A 62 3.61 9.82 -14.76
CA MET A 62 3.01 9.51 -13.46
C MET A 62 3.75 8.35 -12.78
N LEU A 63 4.06 7.30 -13.54
CA LEU A 63 4.74 6.14 -13.01
C LEU A 63 6.14 6.50 -12.51
N ILE A 64 6.90 7.26 -13.29
CA ILE A 64 8.23 7.72 -12.90
C ILE A 64 8.16 8.54 -11.61
N GLN A 65 7.20 9.45 -11.52
CA GLN A 65 7.04 10.33 -10.36
C GLN A 65 6.74 9.51 -9.09
N GLN A 66 5.84 8.54 -9.18
CA GLN A 66 5.46 7.71 -8.04
C GLN A 66 6.60 6.78 -7.63
N LEU A 67 7.33 6.22 -8.58
CA LEU A 67 8.48 5.38 -8.31
C LEU A 67 9.60 6.17 -7.62
N ARG A 68 9.87 7.38 -8.07
CA ARG A 68 10.85 8.26 -7.42
C ARG A 68 10.48 8.57 -5.98
N ASP A 69 9.21 8.81 -5.73
CA ASP A 69 8.73 9.10 -4.39
C ASP A 69 8.87 7.89 -3.46
N LEU A 70 8.48 6.71 -3.92
CA LEU A 70 8.65 5.48 -3.16
C LEU A 70 10.12 5.16 -2.89
N GLU A 71 10.99 5.40 -3.86
CA GLU A 71 12.42 5.24 -3.71
C GLU A 71 12.99 6.22 -2.68
N HIS A 72 12.54 7.47 -2.73
CA HIS A 72 12.94 8.51 -1.79
C HIS A 72 12.59 8.12 -0.34
N HIS A 73 11.43 7.50 -0.15
CA HIS A 73 11.00 7.03 1.16
C HIS A 73 11.64 5.69 1.58
N GLY A 74 12.49 5.12 0.76
CA GLY A 74 13.26 3.93 1.10
C GLY A 74 12.49 2.63 1.05
N VAL A 75 11.31 2.59 0.43
CA VAL A 75 10.52 1.35 0.35
C VAL A 75 10.79 0.54 -0.90
N ILE A 76 11.33 1.16 -1.95
CA ILE A 76 11.77 0.46 -3.15
C ILE A 76 13.19 0.90 -3.53
N ILE A 77 13.86 0.05 -4.30
CA ILE A 77 15.18 0.35 -4.86
C ILE A 77 15.12 0.24 -6.38
N ARG A 78 15.79 1.18 -7.04
CA ARG A 78 15.94 1.22 -8.48
C ARG A 78 17.33 0.73 -8.84
N THR A 79 17.40 -0.27 -9.70
CA THR A 79 18.66 -0.82 -10.17
C THR A 79 18.77 -0.60 -11.68
N VAL A 80 19.88 0.03 -12.11
CA VAL A 80 20.15 0.28 -13.52
C VAL A 80 21.27 -0.64 -13.97
N TYR A 81 21.02 -1.39 -15.03
CA TYR A 81 22.04 -2.24 -15.65
C TYR A 81 22.57 -1.54 -16.90
N PRO A 82 23.90 -1.41 -17.03
CA PRO A 82 24.51 -0.72 -18.17
C PRO A 82 24.52 -1.60 -19.42
N GLU A 83 23.33 -1.86 -19.94
CA GLU A 83 23.09 -2.62 -21.16
C GLU A 83 22.62 -1.70 -22.29
N VAL A 84 22.53 -2.22 -23.50
CA VAL A 84 21.96 -1.51 -24.65
C VAL A 84 20.85 -2.37 -25.23
N PRO A 85 19.58 -1.95 -25.08
CA PRO A 85 19.08 -0.80 -24.33
C PRO A 85 19.25 -0.97 -22.82
N PRO A 86 19.30 0.13 -22.05
CA PRO A 86 19.49 0.05 -20.60
C PRO A 86 18.30 -0.66 -19.93
N LYS A 87 18.62 -1.48 -18.95
CA LYS A 87 17.62 -2.23 -18.16
C LYS A 87 17.45 -1.53 -16.82
N VAL A 88 16.23 -1.18 -16.47
CA VAL A 88 15.90 -0.59 -15.17
C VAL A 88 14.91 -1.50 -14.45
N GLU A 89 15.30 -1.91 -13.25
CA GLU A 89 14.47 -2.77 -12.41
C GLU A 89 14.13 -2.08 -11.10
N TYR A 90 12.98 -2.45 -10.55
CA TYR A 90 12.50 -1.99 -9.25
C TYR A 90 12.20 -3.19 -8.38
N SER A 91 12.58 -3.12 -7.13
CA SER A 91 12.30 -4.15 -6.14
C SER A 91 12.07 -3.51 -4.77
N LEU A 92 11.44 -4.27 -3.88
CA LEU A 92 11.22 -3.81 -2.51
C LEU A 92 12.53 -3.87 -1.73
N THR A 93 12.78 -2.83 -0.93
CA THR A 93 13.83 -2.88 0.08
C THR A 93 13.38 -3.78 1.24
N PRO A 94 14.28 -4.16 2.17
CA PRO A 94 13.84 -4.85 3.39
C PRO A 94 12.74 -4.08 4.13
N LEU A 95 12.85 -2.75 4.20
CA LEU A 95 11.82 -1.89 4.80
C LEU A 95 10.51 -1.97 4.02
N GLY A 96 10.58 -1.95 2.69
CA GLY A 96 9.39 -2.11 1.85
C GLY A 96 8.70 -3.45 2.03
N LYS A 97 9.48 -4.52 2.22
CA LYS A 97 8.91 -5.85 2.47
C LYS A 97 8.13 -5.91 3.78
N GLU A 98 8.53 -5.11 4.78
CA GLU A 98 7.82 -5.05 6.05
C GLU A 98 6.43 -4.41 5.93
N LEU A 99 6.17 -3.67 4.86
CA LEU A 99 4.84 -3.15 4.58
C LEU A 99 3.87 -4.23 4.10
N CYS A 100 4.37 -5.33 3.55
CA CYS A 100 3.51 -6.38 3.00
C CYS A 100 2.51 -6.91 4.02
N PRO A 101 2.91 -7.38 5.22
CA PRO A 101 1.95 -7.84 6.21
C PRO A 101 1.00 -6.75 6.70
N VAL A 102 1.44 -5.49 6.74
CA VAL A 102 0.58 -4.37 7.12
C VAL A 102 -0.54 -4.17 6.10
N LEU A 103 -0.19 -4.17 4.82
CA LEU A 103 -1.17 -4.00 3.74
C LEU A 103 -2.06 -5.24 3.57
N GLU A 104 -1.54 -6.43 3.80
CA GLU A 104 -2.36 -7.65 3.82
C GLU A 104 -3.40 -7.59 4.95
N GLY A 105 -3.00 -7.12 6.13
CA GLY A 105 -3.91 -6.92 7.25
C GLY A 105 -5.01 -5.92 6.91
N LEU A 106 -4.66 -4.84 6.23
CA LEU A 106 -5.62 -3.85 5.78
C LEU A 106 -6.57 -4.43 4.73
N LEU A 107 -6.06 -5.25 3.83
CA LEU A 107 -6.88 -5.94 2.82
C LEU A 107 -7.92 -6.86 3.49
N VAL A 108 -7.50 -7.65 4.48
CA VAL A 108 -8.40 -8.52 5.25
C VAL A 108 -9.48 -7.70 5.94
N TRP A 109 -9.10 -6.58 6.57
CA TRP A 109 -10.06 -5.69 7.21
C TRP A 109 -11.04 -5.10 6.19
N ALA A 110 -10.55 -4.70 5.01
CA ALA A 110 -11.39 -4.15 3.95
C ALA A 110 -12.44 -5.16 3.47
N GLU A 111 -12.07 -6.43 3.37
CA GLU A 111 -13.00 -7.50 3.02
C GLU A 111 -14.09 -7.67 4.09
N LYS A 112 -13.69 -7.65 5.36
CA LYS A 112 -14.65 -7.72 6.49
C LYS A 112 -15.60 -6.53 6.50
N ARG A 113 -15.07 -5.34 6.21
CA ARG A 113 -15.88 -4.13 6.10
C ARG A 113 -16.92 -4.25 5.00
N GLN A 114 -16.51 -4.76 3.85
CA GLN A 114 -17.41 -4.95 2.70
C GLN A 114 -18.53 -5.95 3.04
N GLN A 115 -18.19 -7.05 3.71
CA GLN A 115 -19.18 -8.03 4.16
C GLN A 115 -20.17 -7.41 5.16
N ALA A 116 -19.69 -6.59 6.09
CA ALA A 116 -20.53 -5.90 7.06
C ALA A 116 -21.49 -4.93 6.38
N ILE A 117 -21.02 -4.19 5.37
CA ILE A 117 -21.84 -3.27 4.59
C ILE A 117 -22.96 -4.04 3.85
N GLU A 118 -22.62 -5.15 3.22
CA GLU A 118 -23.57 -5.98 2.48
C GLU A 118 -24.62 -6.58 3.40
N THR A 119 -24.22 -7.07 4.58
CA THR A 119 -25.12 -7.59 5.58
C THR A 119 -26.10 -6.51 6.06
N GLN A 120 -25.58 -5.30 6.34
CA GLN A 120 -26.39 -4.17 6.76
C GLN A 120 -27.42 -3.79 5.69
N LYS A 121 -27.03 -3.78 4.43
CA LYS A 121 -27.94 -3.49 3.30
C LYS A 121 -29.06 -4.54 3.21
N LYS A 122 -28.74 -5.81 3.39
CA LYS A 122 -29.73 -6.90 3.39
C LYS A 122 -30.72 -6.75 4.53
N ASP A 123 -30.26 -6.41 5.72
CA ASP A 123 -31.11 -6.20 6.90
C ASP A 123 -32.09 -5.03 6.69
N VAL A 124 -31.58 -3.91 6.14
CA VAL A 124 -32.43 -2.76 5.81
C VAL A 124 -33.49 -3.13 4.78
N LYS A 125 -33.11 -3.87 3.74
CA LYS A 125 -34.03 -4.32 2.69
C LYS A 125 -35.09 -5.27 3.25
N ALA A 126 -34.72 -6.20 4.12
CA ALA A 126 -35.62 -7.11 4.76
C ALA A 126 -36.65 -6.38 5.64
N LYS A 127 -36.22 -5.37 6.38
CA LYS A 127 -37.10 -4.53 7.21
C LYS A 127 -38.09 -3.72 6.37
N LYS A 128 -37.72 -3.29 5.18
CA LYS A 128 -38.61 -2.55 4.27
C LYS A 128 -39.67 -3.41 3.61
N THR A 129 -39.42 -4.72 3.47
CA THR A 129 -40.31 -5.65 2.80
C THR A 129 -41.20 -6.41 3.77
N ALA A 130 -40.98 -6.25 5.06
CA ALA A 130 -41.81 -6.94 6.10
C ALA A 130 -43.12 -6.19 6.41
#